data_85bb0f25c8209ce81f073f76b33bf7d1
#
_entry.id   85bb0f25c8209ce81f073f76b33bf7d1
#
_cell.length_a   1.000
_cell.length_b   1.000
_cell.length_c   1.000
_cell.angle_alpha   90.00
_cell.angle_beta   90.00
_cell.angle_gamma   90.00
#
_symmetry.space_group_name_H-M   'P 1'
#
loop_
_entity.id
_entity.type
_entity.pdbx_description
1 polymer ?
#
loop_
_entity_poly.entity_id
_entity_poly.type
_entity_poly.pdbx_seq_one_letter_code
_entity_poly.pdbx_strand_id
1 'polypeptide(L)'
;MKLLITGGSGAVGKHLQEILPDAVYADSTHDLRDWLATKDLFETHKPTHVVHLAAKVGGIKDNIAKPAEYFNDNILINTHVLNMCKIYDVKRFIGILSTCIYPDKVKGLEFSYPMTEESLFLGPPTPTNFSYAY
;
A
#
# COMPACT_ATOMS: atom_id res chain seq x y z
N MET A 1 6.20 3.13 -21.92
CA MET A 1 5.55 2.88 -20.62
C MET A 1 6.15 3.86 -19.63
N LYS A 2 5.35 4.62 -18.88
CA LYS A 2 5.84 5.47 -17.79
C LYS A 2 5.43 4.80 -16.48
N LEU A 3 6.38 4.25 -15.74
CA LEU A 3 6.17 3.54 -14.49
C LEU A 3 6.51 4.44 -13.30
N LEU A 4 5.57 4.61 -12.39
CA LEU A 4 5.76 5.25 -11.09
C LEU A 4 5.72 4.18 -10.00
N ILE A 5 6.72 4.20 -9.12
CA ILE A 5 6.83 3.31 -7.97
C ILE A 5 6.83 4.17 -6.71
N THR A 6 5.80 4.07 -5.89
CA THR A 6 5.77 4.76 -4.59
C THR A 6 6.47 3.92 -3.53
N GLY A 7 7.02 4.56 -2.51
CA GLY A 7 7.79 3.85 -1.48
C GLY A 7 9.19 3.44 -1.94
N GLY A 8 9.78 4.21 -2.86
CA GLY A 8 11.08 3.94 -3.45
C GLY A 8 12.23 3.81 -2.44
N SER A 9 12.16 4.48 -1.30
CA SER A 9 13.19 4.39 -0.24
C SER A 9 13.04 3.15 0.67
N GLY A 10 11.93 2.42 0.57
CA GLY A 10 11.70 1.18 1.32
C GLY A 10 12.56 0.01 0.83
N ALA A 11 12.55 -1.11 1.57
CA ALA A 11 13.35 -2.29 1.23
C ALA A 11 13.05 -2.83 -0.17
N VAL A 12 11.78 -3.01 -0.51
CA VAL A 12 11.36 -3.48 -1.84
C VAL A 12 11.67 -2.44 -2.92
N GLY A 13 11.39 -1.15 -2.62
CA GLY A 13 11.63 -0.05 -3.55
C GLY A 13 13.10 0.06 -3.95
N LYS A 14 14.02 -0.04 -3.00
CA LYS A 14 15.47 -0.03 -3.25
C LYS A 14 15.91 -1.19 -4.16
N HIS A 15 15.38 -2.37 -3.91
CA HIS A 15 15.71 -3.53 -4.77
C HIS A 15 15.14 -3.36 -6.19
N LEU A 16 13.94 -2.79 -6.32
CA LEU A 16 13.38 -2.51 -7.65
C LEU A 16 14.17 -1.46 -8.42
N GLN A 17 14.86 -0.51 -7.76
CA GLN A 17 15.73 0.46 -8.45
C GLN A 17 16.88 -0.22 -9.21
N GLU A 18 17.36 -1.36 -8.71
CA GLU A 18 18.42 -2.13 -9.39
C GLU A 18 17.89 -2.83 -10.65
N ILE A 19 16.62 -3.26 -10.63
CA ILE A 19 15.98 -4.05 -11.70
C ILE A 19 15.31 -3.15 -12.74
N LEU A 20 14.72 -2.03 -12.29
CA LEU A 20 13.93 -1.10 -13.09
C LEU A 20 14.47 0.34 -12.99
N PRO A 21 15.73 0.59 -13.39
CA PRO A 21 16.40 1.89 -13.19
C PRO A 21 15.70 3.06 -13.90
N ASP A 22 14.93 2.79 -14.94
CA ASP A 22 14.22 3.82 -15.74
C ASP A 22 12.84 4.19 -15.15
N ALA A 23 12.42 3.57 -14.06
CA ALA A 23 11.16 3.92 -13.39
C ALA A 23 11.32 5.18 -12.54
N VAL A 24 10.21 5.91 -12.37
CA VAL A 24 10.16 7.04 -11.43
C VAL A 24 9.91 6.48 -10.03
N TYR A 25 10.71 6.90 -9.06
CA TYR A 25 10.59 6.47 -7.67
C TYR A 25 10.18 7.65 -6.78
N ALA A 26 8.98 7.58 -6.21
CA ALA A 26 8.57 8.49 -5.15
C ALA A 26 9.03 7.90 -3.79
N ASP A 27 9.81 8.68 -3.08
CA ASP A 27 10.36 8.34 -1.77
C ASP A 27 9.68 9.15 -0.65
N SER A 28 10.29 9.18 0.53
CA SER A 28 9.78 9.88 1.70
C SER A 28 9.74 11.42 1.59
N THR A 29 10.32 12.01 0.54
CA THR A 29 10.21 13.45 0.27
C THR A 29 8.85 13.82 -0.33
N HIS A 30 8.14 12.82 -0.87
CA HIS A 30 6.79 12.97 -1.41
C HIS A 30 5.78 12.50 -0.36
N ASP A 31 5.22 13.43 0.41
CA ASP A 31 4.20 13.06 1.41
C ASP A 31 2.86 12.72 0.74
N LEU A 32 2.63 11.42 0.55
CA LEU A 32 1.41 10.93 -0.10
C LEU A 32 0.13 11.08 0.76
N ARG A 33 0.26 11.53 2.02
CA ARG A 33 -0.88 11.94 2.86
C ARG A 33 -1.35 13.34 2.49
N ASP A 34 -0.53 14.10 1.80
CA ASP A 34 -0.90 15.40 1.25
C ASP A 34 -1.43 15.22 -0.17
N TRP A 35 -2.67 15.69 -0.37
CA TRP A 35 -3.34 15.64 -1.67
C TRP A 35 -2.60 16.42 -2.75
N LEU A 36 -2.11 17.61 -2.43
CA LEU A 36 -1.45 18.49 -3.40
C LEU A 36 -0.08 17.93 -3.79
N ALA A 37 0.69 17.42 -2.82
CA ALA A 37 1.96 16.77 -3.09
C ALA A 37 1.78 15.51 -3.96
N THR A 38 0.75 14.70 -3.67
CA THR A 38 0.43 13.51 -4.48
C THR A 38 -0.02 13.91 -5.89
N LYS A 39 -0.83 14.96 -6.02
CA LYS A 39 -1.26 15.49 -7.32
C LYS A 39 -0.06 15.97 -8.14
N ASP A 40 0.83 16.78 -7.56
CA ASP A 40 2.03 17.31 -8.23
C ASP A 40 2.93 16.18 -8.76
N LEU A 41 3.11 15.12 -7.98
CA LEU A 41 3.85 13.92 -8.39
C LEU A 41 3.25 13.30 -9.67
N PHE A 42 1.93 13.14 -9.72
CA PHE A 42 1.26 12.56 -10.89
C PHE A 42 1.22 13.52 -12.08
N GLU A 43 1.04 14.81 -11.83
CA GLU A 43 1.03 15.85 -12.86
C GLU A 43 2.39 15.98 -13.56
N THR A 44 3.46 15.94 -12.78
CA THR A 44 4.84 16.02 -13.27
C THR A 44 5.21 14.79 -14.10
N HIS A 45 4.93 13.60 -13.60
CA HIS A 45 5.42 12.36 -14.22
C HIS A 45 4.45 11.72 -15.20
N LYS A 46 3.14 12.00 -15.08
CA LYS A 46 2.06 11.45 -15.92
C LYS A 46 2.21 9.94 -16.13
N PRO A 47 2.21 9.16 -15.04
CA PRO A 47 2.44 7.73 -15.11
C PRO A 47 1.32 7.01 -15.84
N THR A 48 1.67 5.99 -16.62
CA THR A 48 0.70 5.07 -17.23
C THR A 48 0.54 3.78 -16.43
N HIS A 49 1.51 3.48 -15.56
CA HIS A 49 1.53 2.31 -14.68
C HIS A 49 2.02 2.75 -13.30
N VAL A 50 1.42 2.19 -12.26
CA VAL A 50 1.78 2.49 -10.86
C VAL A 50 1.99 1.19 -10.10
N VAL A 51 3.12 1.09 -9.39
CA VAL A 51 3.37 0.09 -8.35
C VAL A 51 3.38 0.82 -7.01
N HIS A 52 2.41 0.51 -6.18
CA HIS A 52 2.20 1.19 -4.90
C HIS A 52 2.73 0.35 -3.75
N LEU A 53 3.93 0.74 -3.25
CA LEU A 53 4.62 0.10 -2.14
C LEU A 53 4.60 0.98 -0.88
N ALA A 54 4.24 2.26 -1.04
CA ALA A 54 4.27 3.21 0.06
C ALA A 54 3.19 2.85 1.09
N ALA A 55 3.62 2.68 2.31
CA ALA A 55 2.75 2.54 3.48
C ALA A 55 3.50 3.00 4.71
N LYS A 56 2.78 3.48 5.72
CA LYS A 56 3.31 3.61 7.07
C LYS A 56 3.29 2.23 7.71
N VAL A 57 4.47 1.68 7.96
CA VAL A 57 4.65 0.35 8.55
C VAL A 57 5.44 0.44 9.83
N GLY A 58 5.20 -0.49 10.77
CA GLY A 58 5.91 -0.56 12.03
C GLY A 58 5.82 -1.96 12.64
N GLY A 59 6.56 -2.17 13.72
CA GLY A 59 6.48 -3.41 14.47
C GLY A 59 5.15 -3.58 15.22
N ILE A 60 4.87 -4.80 15.67
CA ILE A 60 3.63 -5.16 16.37
C ILE A 60 3.35 -4.22 17.56
N LYS A 61 4.38 -3.90 18.37
CA LYS A 61 4.22 -3.02 19.54
C LYS A 61 3.76 -1.62 19.16
N ASP A 62 4.29 -1.05 18.08
CA ASP A 62 3.94 0.29 17.63
C ASP A 62 2.54 0.32 16.99
N ASN A 63 2.17 -0.70 16.23
CA ASN A 63 0.82 -0.85 15.69
C ASN A 63 -0.24 -0.92 16.81
N ILE A 64 0.03 -1.67 17.88
CA ILE A 64 -0.87 -1.76 19.04
C ILE A 64 -0.95 -0.42 19.79
N ALA A 65 0.17 0.30 19.91
CA ALA A 65 0.22 1.56 20.65
C ALA A 65 -0.43 2.73 19.91
N LYS A 66 -0.42 2.72 18.56
CA LYS A 66 -0.85 3.85 17.73
C LYS A 66 -1.84 3.43 16.61
N PRO A 67 -2.89 2.67 16.89
CA PRO A 67 -3.75 2.11 15.84
C PRO A 67 -4.42 3.18 14.97
N ALA A 68 -4.91 4.26 15.55
CA ALA A 68 -5.57 5.34 14.82
C ALA A 68 -4.61 6.06 13.86
N GLU A 69 -3.36 6.27 14.28
CA GLU A 69 -2.34 6.93 13.45
C GLU A 69 -1.97 6.07 12.24
N TYR A 70 -1.74 4.76 12.43
CA TYR A 70 -1.45 3.83 11.33
C TYR A 70 -2.61 3.72 10.35
N PHE A 71 -3.84 3.60 10.87
CA PHE A 71 -5.04 3.56 10.02
C PHE A 71 -5.18 4.85 9.21
N ASN A 72 -5.16 6.02 9.88
CA ASN A 72 -5.35 7.31 9.23
C ASN A 72 -4.30 7.58 8.14
N ASP A 73 -3.03 7.38 8.45
CA ASP A 73 -1.96 7.65 7.50
C ASP A 73 -2.06 6.73 6.27
N ASN A 74 -2.29 5.44 6.46
CA ASN A 74 -2.39 4.50 5.35
C ASN A 74 -3.66 4.71 4.51
N ILE A 75 -4.80 5.03 5.12
CA ILE A 75 -6.02 5.31 4.35
C ILE A 75 -5.85 6.56 3.47
N LEU A 76 -5.19 7.61 3.97
CA LEU A 76 -4.88 8.81 3.19
C LEU A 76 -3.93 8.48 2.03
N ILE A 77 -2.82 7.81 2.29
CA ILE A 77 -1.84 7.39 1.28
C ILE A 77 -2.54 6.61 0.16
N ASN A 78 -3.26 5.56 0.51
CA ASN A 78 -3.93 4.69 -0.45
C ASN A 78 -5.01 5.44 -1.25
N THR A 79 -5.83 6.23 -0.55
CA THR A 79 -6.94 6.98 -1.17
C THR A 79 -6.41 8.02 -2.15
N HIS A 80 -5.38 8.78 -1.79
CA HIS A 80 -4.81 9.81 -2.67
C HIS A 80 -4.21 9.18 -3.91
N VAL A 81 -3.39 8.13 -3.77
CA VAL A 81 -2.77 7.46 -4.92
C VAL A 81 -3.81 6.85 -5.86
N LEU A 82 -4.84 6.17 -5.33
CA LEU A 82 -5.92 5.59 -6.13
C LEU A 82 -6.73 6.67 -6.87
N ASN A 83 -7.03 7.79 -6.21
CA ASN A 83 -7.71 8.91 -6.85
C ASN A 83 -6.86 9.52 -7.97
N MET A 84 -5.55 9.68 -7.76
CA MET A 84 -4.66 10.16 -8.82
C MET A 84 -4.57 9.18 -9.98
N CYS A 85 -4.54 7.87 -9.70
CA CYS A 85 -4.59 6.86 -10.76
C CYS A 85 -5.84 7.01 -11.63
N LYS A 86 -6.99 7.31 -11.02
CA LYS A 86 -8.24 7.57 -11.75
C LYS A 86 -8.19 8.89 -12.54
N ILE A 87 -7.74 9.98 -11.91
CA ILE A 87 -7.71 11.32 -12.53
C ILE A 87 -6.76 11.37 -13.74
N TYR A 88 -5.62 10.68 -13.64
CA TYR A 88 -4.58 10.68 -14.69
C TYR A 88 -4.66 9.47 -15.64
N ASP A 89 -5.76 8.72 -15.62
CA ASP A 89 -6.04 7.58 -16.50
C ASP A 89 -4.92 6.53 -16.51
N VAL A 90 -4.47 6.16 -15.31
CA VAL A 90 -3.46 5.10 -15.12
C VAL A 90 -4.03 3.78 -15.62
N LYS A 91 -3.32 3.14 -16.57
CA LYS A 91 -3.79 1.92 -17.24
C LYS A 91 -3.66 0.67 -16.38
N ARG A 92 -2.68 0.64 -15.49
CA ARG A 92 -2.46 -0.49 -14.56
C ARG A 92 -1.93 0.01 -13.22
N PHE A 93 -2.60 -0.46 -12.18
CA PHE A 93 -2.21 -0.26 -10.79
C PHE A 93 -1.92 -1.62 -10.14
N ILE A 94 -0.80 -1.69 -9.41
CA ILE A 94 -0.45 -2.83 -8.56
C ILE A 94 -0.25 -2.28 -7.16
N GLY A 95 -1.12 -2.63 -6.22
CA GLY A 95 -1.00 -2.31 -4.80
C GLY A 95 -0.51 -3.53 -4.02
N ILE A 96 0.46 -3.33 -3.13
CA ILE A 96 0.94 -4.38 -2.25
C ILE A 96 0.13 -4.34 -0.97
N LEU A 97 -0.53 -5.44 -0.65
CA LEU A 97 -1.31 -5.62 0.56
C LEU A 97 -0.57 -6.51 1.56
N SER A 98 -0.93 -6.37 2.83
CA SER A 98 -0.41 -7.25 3.87
C SER A 98 -1.20 -8.55 3.94
N THR A 99 -0.55 -9.66 4.27
CA THR A 99 -1.24 -10.92 4.63
C THR A 99 -2.10 -10.78 5.89
N CYS A 100 -1.89 -9.72 6.68
CA CYS A 100 -2.70 -9.43 7.87
C CYS A 100 -4.17 -9.08 7.56
N ILE A 101 -4.51 -8.84 6.28
CA ILE A 101 -5.91 -8.67 5.85
C ILE A 101 -6.72 -9.96 5.97
N TYR A 102 -6.06 -11.12 5.98
CA TYR A 102 -6.71 -12.40 6.18
C TYR A 102 -7.09 -12.60 7.65
N PRO A 103 -8.20 -13.29 7.92
CA PRO A 103 -8.59 -13.58 9.31
C PRO A 103 -7.56 -14.50 9.98
N ASP A 104 -7.27 -14.22 11.25
CA ASP A 104 -6.36 -15.02 12.07
C ASP A 104 -6.97 -16.39 12.42
N LYS A 105 -8.26 -16.38 12.78
CA LYS A 105 -9.01 -17.60 13.12
C LYS A 105 -10.46 -17.44 12.70
N VAL A 106 -10.99 -18.43 12.02
CA VAL A 106 -12.42 -18.55 11.77
C VAL A 106 -12.92 -19.81 12.47
N LYS A 107 -13.88 -19.63 13.39
CA LYS A 107 -14.43 -20.74 14.18
C LYS A 107 -15.04 -21.81 13.27
N GLY A 108 -14.50 -23.01 13.33
CA GLY A 108 -14.98 -24.15 12.53
C GLY A 108 -14.40 -24.26 11.12
N LEU A 109 -13.45 -23.40 10.75
CA LEU A 109 -12.70 -23.52 9.49
C LEU A 109 -11.22 -23.75 9.78
N GLU A 110 -10.69 -24.85 9.26
CA GLU A 110 -9.25 -24.98 9.09
C GLU A 110 -8.86 -24.26 7.81
N PHE A 111 -7.98 -23.26 7.92
CA PHE A 111 -7.45 -22.60 6.73
C PHE A 111 -6.57 -23.56 5.95
N SER A 112 -6.97 -23.83 4.71
CA SER A 112 -6.10 -24.50 3.76
C SER A 112 -5.19 -23.46 3.08
N TYR A 113 -3.93 -23.79 2.93
CA TYR A 113 -3.00 -23.00 2.12
C TYR A 113 -2.93 -23.57 0.69
N PRO A 114 -2.85 -22.72 -0.33
CA PRO A 114 -2.84 -21.25 -0.27
C PRO A 114 -4.23 -20.68 0.09
N MET A 115 -4.24 -19.59 0.86
CA MET A 115 -5.47 -18.83 1.12
C MET A 115 -5.95 -18.18 -0.18
N THR A 116 -7.26 -18.27 -0.43
CA THR A 116 -7.89 -17.64 -1.59
C THR A 116 -8.48 -16.28 -1.25
N GLU A 117 -8.83 -15.49 -2.27
CA GLU A 117 -9.44 -14.16 -2.09
C GLU A 117 -10.77 -14.23 -1.33
N GLU A 118 -11.55 -15.30 -1.50
CA GLU A 118 -12.80 -15.53 -0.77
C GLU A 118 -12.59 -15.66 0.75
N SER A 119 -11.38 -16.06 1.16
CA SER A 119 -11.04 -16.18 2.58
C SER A 119 -10.93 -14.83 3.30
N LEU A 120 -10.78 -13.71 2.58
CA LEU A 120 -10.62 -12.36 3.15
C LEU A 120 -11.81 -11.94 4.03
N PHE A 121 -13.02 -12.35 3.69
CA PHE A 121 -14.24 -11.89 4.35
C PHE A 121 -14.83 -12.90 5.33
N LEU A 122 -14.12 -13.99 5.63
CA LEU A 122 -14.61 -15.03 6.53
C LEU A 122 -14.52 -14.68 8.02
N GLY A 123 -13.78 -13.63 8.37
CA GLY A 123 -13.62 -13.19 9.74
C GLY A 123 -12.82 -11.88 9.87
N PRO A 124 -12.63 -11.39 11.09
CA PRO A 124 -11.82 -10.19 11.32
C PRO A 124 -10.33 -10.47 11.06
N PRO A 125 -9.59 -9.48 10.57
CA PRO A 125 -8.15 -9.60 10.37
C PRO A 125 -7.40 -9.77 11.69
N THR A 126 -6.10 -10.08 11.61
CA THR A 126 -5.22 -10.31 12.76
C THR A 126 -5.28 -9.15 13.76
N PRO A 127 -5.66 -9.37 15.03
CA PRO A 127 -5.88 -8.29 16.00
C PRO A 127 -4.68 -7.37 16.24
N THR A 128 -3.47 -7.91 16.20
CA THR A 128 -2.22 -7.14 16.45
C THR A 128 -1.90 -6.13 15.35
N ASN A 129 -2.45 -6.32 14.15
CA ASN A 129 -2.22 -5.48 12.98
C ASN A 129 -3.53 -4.96 12.38
N PHE A 130 -4.58 -4.91 13.16
CA PHE A 130 -5.93 -4.52 12.75
C PHE A 130 -5.96 -3.19 11.98
N SER A 131 -5.31 -2.16 12.51
CA SER A 131 -5.25 -0.83 11.91
C SER A 131 -4.46 -0.77 10.60
N TYR A 132 -3.61 -1.76 10.35
CA TYR A 132 -2.82 -1.88 9.12
C TYR A 132 -3.49 -2.78 8.09
N ALA A 133 -4.38 -3.67 8.54
CA ALA A 133 -5.10 -4.61 7.68
C ALA A 133 -6.29 -3.96 6.94
N TYR A 134 -6.88 -2.91 7.50
CA TYR A 134 -7.96 -2.11 6.91
C TYR A 134 -7.43 -0.91 6.16
#